data_da5a1ad8eaacce2c594bcca7c6ec5526
#
_entry.id   da5a1ad8eaacce2c594bcca7c6ec5526
#
_cell.length_a   1.000
_cell.length_b   1.000
_cell.length_c   1.000
_cell.angle_alpha   90.00
_cell.angle_beta   90.00
_cell.angle_gamma   90.00
#
_symmetry.space_group_name_H-M   'P 1'
#
loop_
_entity.id
_entity.type
_entity.pdbx_description
1 polymer ?
#
loop_
_entity_poly.entity_id
_entity_poly.type
_entity_poly.pdbx_seq_one_letter_code
_entity_poly.pdbx_strand_id
1 'polypeptide(L)'
;MSRIDHIGIATKNIEEASKFWEQIGLKSGSDDINHEQDVKIRMFYGDDGDGNNTHSKVELIEALSDNSPIAKFIAKKGQGIQQLAITVNDIDDLIIKLINSGIRMINEKSTHGAGGHKIAFVHPESTGGVLVELVERLETNIKE
;
A
#
# COMPACT_ATOMS: atom_id res chain seq x y z
N MET A 1 -14.03 -7.71 8.13
CA MET A 1 -14.21 -8.06 6.71
C MET A 1 -13.01 -7.57 5.91
N SER A 2 -12.50 -8.42 5.05
CA SER A 2 -11.32 -8.08 4.25
C SER A 2 -11.73 -7.65 2.85
N ARG A 3 -10.98 -6.72 2.28
CA ARG A 3 -11.18 -6.27 0.91
C ARG A 3 -9.87 -5.76 0.35
N ILE A 4 -9.80 -5.69 -0.97
CA ILE A 4 -8.65 -5.08 -1.63
C ILE A 4 -8.68 -3.59 -1.32
N ASP A 5 -7.58 -3.08 -0.75
CA ASP A 5 -7.47 -1.66 -0.45
C ASP A 5 -6.85 -0.91 -1.62
N HIS A 6 -5.69 -1.34 -2.06
CA HIS A 6 -5.03 -0.70 -3.19
C HIS A 6 -4.00 -1.64 -3.81
N ILE A 7 -3.57 -1.26 -5.00
CA ILE A 7 -2.46 -1.91 -5.70
C ILE A 7 -1.30 -0.93 -5.70
N GLY A 8 -0.15 -1.36 -5.21
CA GLY A 8 1.04 -0.52 -5.15
C GLY A 8 1.92 -0.73 -6.37
N ILE A 9 2.25 0.36 -7.03
CA ILE A 9 3.05 0.35 -8.25
C ILE A 9 4.34 1.12 -8.02
N ALA A 10 5.46 0.44 -8.19
CA ALA A 10 6.77 1.05 -8.06
C ALA A 10 7.07 1.86 -9.32
N THR A 11 7.42 3.13 -9.15
CA THR A 11 7.72 4.03 -10.26
C THR A 11 9.00 4.79 -9.99
N LYS A 12 9.72 5.13 -11.05
CA LYS A 12 10.91 5.96 -10.96
C LYS A 12 10.57 7.42 -10.76
N ASN A 13 9.41 7.85 -11.20
CA ASN A 13 9.01 9.26 -11.16
C ASN A 13 7.50 9.37 -11.08
N ILE A 14 7.00 9.81 -9.94
CA ILE A 14 5.55 9.93 -9.71
C ILE A 14 4.92 10.93 -10.68
N GLU A 15 5.60 12.06 -10.95
CA GLU A 15 5.02 13.08 -11.84
C GLU A 15 4.77 12.52 -13.24
N GLU A 16 5.73 11.78 -13.79
CA GLU A 16 5.57 11.18 -15.10
C GLU A 16 4.54 10.05 -15.08
N ALA A 17 4.60 9.19 -14.09
CA ALA A 17 3.68 8.05 -14.01
C ALA A 17 2.24 8.50 -13.81
N SER A 18 2.01 9.61 -13.11
CA SER A 18 0.68 10.11 -12.81
C SER A 18 -0.12 10.48 -14.06
N LYS A 19 0.56 10.86 -15.12
CA LYS A 19 -0.11 11.38 -16.32
C LYS A 19 -1.11 10.40 -16.91
N PHE A 20 -0.74 9.12 -16.96
CA PHE A 20 -1.65 8.09 -17.48
C PHE A 20 -2.90 7.96 -16.62
N TRP A 21 -2.71 7.88 -15.31
CA TRP A 21 -3.83 7.64 -14.39
C TRP A 21 -4.80 8.82 -14.38
N GLU A 22 -4.26 10.04 -14.49
CA GLU A 22 -5.10 11.24 -14.60
C GLU A 22 -5.90 11.25 -15.89
N GLN A 23 -5.27 10.84 -16.99
CA GLN A 23 -5.94 10.86 -18.30
C GLN A 23 -7.10 9.88 -18.36
N ILE A 24 -7.05 8.79 -17.65
CA ILE A 24 -8.18 7.83 -17.63
C ILE A 24 -9.24 8.22 -16.61
N GLY A 25 -9.08 9.34 -15.93
CA GLY A 25 -10.13 9.90 -15.08
C GLY A 25 -9.96 9.66 -13.59
N LEU A 26 -8.84 9.06 -13.17
CA LEU A 26 -8.60 8.90 -11.73
C LEU A 26 -8.12 10.21 -11.13
N LYS A 27 -8.47 10.41 -9.89
CA LYS A 27 -8.09 11.60 -9.13
C LYS A 27 -7.07 11.24 -8.07
N SER A 28 -6.12 12.13 -7.83
CA SER A 28 -5.10 11.90 -6.81
C SER A 28 -5.33 12.79 -5.61
N GLY A 29 -4.93 12.29 -4.45
CA GLY A 29 -4.75 13.10 -3.26
C GLY A 29 -3.39 13.76 -3.25
N SER A 30 -3.05 14.38 -2.13
CA SER A 30 -1.73 14.94 -1.93
C SER A 30 -0.71 13.83 -1.71
N ASP A 31 0.55 14.14 -2.03
CA ASP A 31 1.64 13.20 -1.81
C ASP A 31 1.89 13.01 -0.32
N ASP A 32 2.31 11.81 0.04
CA ASP A 32 2.67 11.47 1.40
C ASP A 32 4.07 10.87 1.40
N ILE A 33 4.79 11.08 2.49
CA ILE A 33 6.15 10.56 2.65
C ILE A 33 6.16 9.63 3.85
N ASN A 34 6.68 8.42 3.63
CA ASN A 34 6.89 7.47 4.70
C ASN A 34 8.40 7.28 4.87
N HIS A 35 8.96 7.93 5.89
CA HIS A 35 10.40 7.87 6.13
C HIS A 35 10.86 6.49 6.60
N GLU A 36 10.00 5.78 7.30
CA GLU A 36 10.31 4.43 7.78
C GLU A 36 10.53 3.48 6.63
N GLN A 37 9.75 3.61 5.57
CA GLN A 37 9.87 2.79 4.37
C GLN A 37 10.67 3.47 3.25
N ASP A 38 11.08 4.70 3.48
CA ASP A 38 11.91 5.46 2.55
C ASP A 38 11.25 5.64 1.18
N VAL A 39 9.99 6.06 1.19
CA VAL A 39 9.19 6.22 -0.02
C VAL A 39 8.35 7.48 0.00
N LYS A 40 8.04 7.99 -1.19
CA LYS A 40 7.00 8.98 -1.43
C LYS A 40 5.86 8.28 -2.18
N ILE A 41 4.64 8.56 -1.81
CA ILE A 41 3.49 7.91 -2.41
C ILE A 41 2.46 8.92 -2.89
N ARG A 42 1.72 8.53 -3.92
CA ARG A 42 0.56 9.29 -4.41
C ARG A 42 -0.55 8.31 -4.69
N MET A 43 -1.67 8.50 -4.00
CA MET A 43 -2.82 7.60 -4.13
C MET A 43 -3.77 8.12 -5.19
N PHE A 44 -4.20 7.22 -6.07
CA PHE A 44 -5.21 7.51 -7.09
C PHE A 44 -6.48 6.72 -6.81
N TYR A 45 -7.62 7.34 -7.03
CA TYR A 45 -8.92 6.73 -6.77
C TYR A 45 -9.93 7.23 -7.80
N GLY A 46 -10.99 6.46 -7.97
CA GLY A 46 -12.09 6.86 -8.84
C GLY A 46 -12.95 7.92 -8.19
N ASP A 47 -13.65 8.65 -9.02
CA ASP A 47 -14.64 9.62 -8.56
C ASP A 47 -16.01 8.96 -8.67
N ASP A 48 -16.54 8.52 -7.56
CA ASP A 48 -17.84 7.84 -7.52
C ASP A 48 -19.01 8.81 -7.28
N GLY A 49 -18.70 10.10 -7.26
CA GLY A 49 -19.70 11.14 -7.14
C GLY A 49 -20.10 11.50 -5.71
N ASP A 50 -19.73 10.73 -4.72
CA ASP A 50 -20.05 11.02 -3.34
C ASP A 50 -18.84 11.34 -2.48
N GLY A 51 -17.66 11.36 -3.08
CA GLY A 51 -16.43 11.64 -2.37
C GLY A 51 -15.96 10.54 -1.44
N ASN A 52 -16.57 9.38 -1.54
CA ASN A 52 -16.27 8.25 -0.68
C ASN A 52 -15.18 7.38 -1.27
N ASN A 53 -14.04 7.29 -0.62
CA ASN A 53 -12.87 6.57 -1.12
C ASN A 53 -12.90 5.09 -0.72
N THR A 54 -14.06 4.45 -0.86
CA THR A 54 -14.22 3.05 -0.48
C THR A 54 -13.81 2.07 -1.57
N HIS A 55 -13.64 2.55 -2.80
CA HIS A 55 -13.28 1.70 -3.92
C HIS A 55 -11.78 1.45 -3.97
N SER A 56 -11.41 0.43 -4.71
CA SER A 56 -10.01 0.06 -4.90
C SER A 56 -9.22 1.23 -5.48
N LYS A 57 -7.97 1.35 -5.05
CA LYS A 57 -7.11 2.46 -5.38
C LYS A 57 -5.83 1.96 -6.01
N VAL A 58 -5.15 2.85 -6.70
CA VAL A 58 -3.79 2.62 -7.20
C VAL A 58 -2.87 3.55 -6.44
N GLU A 59 -1.79 3.00 -5.89
CA GLU A 59 -0.80 3.78 -5.16
C GLU A 59 0.49 3.80 -5.97
N LEU A 60 0.93 4.99 -6.38
CA LEU A 60 2.24 5.14 -7.01
C LEU A 60 3.28 5.34 -5.91
N ILE A 61 4.36 4.58 -5.99
CA ILE A 61 5.39 4.56 -4.95
C ILE A 61 6.74 4.86 -5.57
N GLU A 62 7.38 5.91 -5.10
CA GLU A 62 8.70 6.35 -5.56
C GLU A 62 9.68 6.26 -4.41
N ALA A 63 10.87 5.72 -4.66
CA ALA A 63 11.92 5.63 -3.64
C ALA A 63 12.45 7.02 -3.30
N LEU A 64 12.71 7.26 -2.02
CA LEU A 64 13.40 8.48 -1.59
C LEU A 64 14.91 8.36 -1.72
N SER A 65 15.44 7.14 -1.65
CA SER A 65 16.87 6.88 -1.78
C SER A 65 17.12 5.49 -2.37
N ASP A 66 18.38 5.22 -2.70
CA ASP A 66 18.75 3.91 -3.23
C ASP A 66 18.61 2.78 -2.20
N ASN A 67 18.47 3.12 -0.93
CA ASN A 67 18.27 2.11 0.12
C ASN A 67 16.81 1.67 0.26
N SER A 68 15.89 2.36 -0.40
CA SER A 68 14.48 2.04 -0.34
C SER A 68 14.20 0.66 -0.94
N PRO A 69 13.28 -0.14 -0.34
CA PRO A 69 12.84 -1.38 -0.96
C PRO A 69 12.29 -1.18 -2.38
N ILE A 70 11.71 -0.01 -2.66
CA ILE A 70 11.21 0.31 -3.99
C ILE A 70 12.35 0.49 -4.99
N ALA A 71 13.44 1.16 -4.58
CA ALA A 71 14.60 1.28 -5.44
C ALA A 71 15.18 -0.09 -5.77
N LYS A 72 15.26 -0.97 -4.79
CA LYS A 72 15.77 -2.33 -4.98
C LYS A 72 14.83 -3.15 -5.88
N PHE A 73 13.53 -2.99 -5.72
CA PHE A 73 12.56 -3.66 -6.58
C PHE A 73 12.75 -3.23 -8.04
N ILE A 74 12.84 -1.92 -8.29
CA ILE A 74 12.99 -1.39 -9.64
C ILE A 74 14.32 -1.84 -10.28
N ALA A 75 15.40 -1.84 -9.49
CA ALA A 75 16.69 -2.29 -9.98
C ALA A 75 16.65 -3.76 -10.44
N LYS A 76 15.84 -4.58 -9.76
CA LYS A 76 15.78 -6.01 -10.04
C LYS A 76 14.74 -6.35 -11.10
N LYS A 77 13.57 -5.70 -11.06
CA LYS A 77 12.42 -6.08 -11.89
C LYS A 77 11.90 -4.97 -12.80
N GLY A 78 12.41 -3.73 -12.66
CA GLY A 78 11.87 -2.59 -13.38
C GLY A 78 10.64 -2.03 -12.70
N GLN A 79 10.05 -1.01 -13.29
CA GLN A 79 8.80 -0.43 -12.81
C GLN A 79 7.66 -1.40 -12.98
N GLY A 80 6.69 -1.36 -12.07
CA GLY A 80 5.51 -2.21 -12.18
C GLY A 80 4.85 -2.45 -10.84
N ILE A 81 3.88 -3.36 -10.83
CA ILE A 81 3.14 -3.72 -9.63
C ILE A 81 4.09 -4.37 -8.63
N GLN A 82 4.15 -3.79 -7.44
CA GLN A 82 5.06 -4.25 -6.40
C GLN A 82 4.32 -4.94 -5.26
N GLN A 83 3.10 -4.47 -4.91
CA GLN A 83 2.39 -5.01 -3.77
C GLN A 83 0.88 -4.94 -3.96
N LEU A 84 0.19 -5.79 -3.22
CA LEU A 84 -1.27 -5.80 -3.12
C LEU A 84 -1.63 -5.56 -1.66
N ALA A 85 -2.42 -4.52 -1.40
CA ALA A 85 -2.82 -4.19 -0.03
C ALA A 85 -4.25 -4.64 0.24
N ILE A 86 -4.44 -5.27 1.39
CA ILE A 86 -5.72 -5.80 1.82
C ILE A 86 -6.10 -5.15 3.14
N THR A 87 -7.29 -4.56 3.19
CA THR A 87 -7.82 -4.01 4.43
C THR A 87 -8.29 -5.15 5.32
N VAL A 88 -7.89 -5.13 6.57
CA VAL A 88 -8.24 -6.16 7.55
C VAL A 88 -8.70 -5.49 8.84
N ASN A 89 -9.35 -6.27 9.70
CA ASN A 89 -9.70 -5.85 11.05
C ASN A 89 -8.71 -6.48 12.03
N ASP A 90 -8.47 -5.79 13.14
CA ASP A 90 -7.65 -6.32 14.24
C ASP A 90 -6.34 -6.93 13.75
N ILE A 91 -5.54 -6.10 13.08
CA ILE A 91 -4.33 -6.57 12.40
C ILE A 91 -3.36 -7.29 13.36
N ASP A 92 -3.25 -6.83 14.60
CA ASP A 92 -2.32 -7.44 15.54
C ASP A 92 -2.73 -8.87 15.89
N ASP A 93 -4.01 -9.10 16.11
CA ASP A 93 -4.54 -10.44 16.34
C ASP A 93 -4.41 -11.32 15.10
N LEU A 94 -4.64 -10.74 13.94
CA LEU A 94 -4.52 -11.45 12.67
C LEU A 94 -3.08 -11.93 12.44
N ILE A 95 -2.11 -11.08 12.71
CA ILE A 95 -0.70 -11.45 12.57
C ILE A 95 -0.38 -12.68 13.42
N ILE A 96 -0.85 -12.69 14.66
CA ILE A 96 -0.63 -13.83 15.56
C ILE A 96 -1.24 -15.10 14.97
N LYS A 97 -2.46 -15.01 14.48
CA LYS A 97 -3.13 -16.16 13.87
C LYS A 97 -2.39 -16.67 12.63
N LEU A 98 -1.92 -15.76 11.79
CA LEU A 98 -1.19 -16.12 10.60
C LEU A 98 0.11 -16.83 10.94
N ILE A 99 0.87 -16.30 11.88
CA ILE A 99 2.12 -16.91 12.31
C ILE A 99 1.85 -18.31 12.87
N ASN A 100 0.82 -18.45 13.70
CA ASN A 100 0.45 -19.75 14.27
C ASN A 100 0.00 -20.76 13.21
N SER A 101 -0.45 -20.28 12.06
CA SER A 101 -0.84 -21.13 10.93
C SER A 101 0.32 -21.47 10.00
N GLY A 102 1.53 -21.01 10.30
CA GLY A 102 2.69 -21.27 9.45
C GLY A 102 2.93 -20.23 8.37
N ILE A 103 2.20 -19.13 8.39
CA ILE A 103 2.40 -18.03 7.42
C ILE A 103 3.63 -17.24 7.85
N ARG A 104 4.51 -16.97 6.88
CA ARG A 104 5.72 -16.20 7.13
C ARG A 104 5.42 -14.72 6.97
N MET A 105 5.63 -13.95 8.04
CA MET A 105 5.46 -12.50 8.02
C MET A 105 6.83 -11.84 7.81
N ILE A 106 6.86 -10.76 7.04
CA ILE A 106 8.02 -9.88 7.00
C ILE A 106 8.04 -9.05 8.29
N ASN A 107 6.86 -8.54 8.69
CA ASN A 107 6.71 -7.81 9.94
C ASN A 107 5.90 -8.67 10.89
N GLU A 108 6.50 -9.06 12.00
CA GLU A 108 5.80 -9.88 12.99
C GLU A 108 4.95 -9.01 13.93
N LYS A 109 5.11 -7.70 13.84
CA LYS A 109 4.28 -6.73 14.55
C LYS A 109 3.91 -5.64 13.56
N SER A 110 2.72 -5.06 13.74
CA SER A 110 2.30 -3.96 12.88
C SER A 110 3.16 -2.72 13.13
N THR A 111 3.31 -1.92 12.08
CA THR A 111 3.94 -0.61 12.14
C THR A 111 2.96 0.40 11.56
N HIS A 112 3.34 1.67 11.52
CA HIS A 112 2.49 2.70 10.94
C HIS A 112 2.93 2.99 9.52
N GLY A 113 1.99 2.93 8.59
CA GLY A 113 2.20 3.27 7.20
C GLY A 113 1.64 4.64 6.86
N ALA A 114 1.40 4.85 5.57
CA ALA A 114 0.84 6.09 5.07
C ALA A 114 -0.49 6.40 5.74
N GLY A 115 -0.69 7.67 6.09
CA GLY A 115 -1.90 8.10 6.77
C GLY A 115 -2.00 7.63 8.22
N GLY A 116 -0.95 7.04 8.77
CA GLY A 116 -0.93 6.55 10.15
C GLY A 116 -1.65 5.24 10.36
N HIS A 117 -2.11 4.60 9.28
CA HIS A 117 -2.77 3.29 9.39
C HIS A 117 -1.79 2.23 9.87
N LYS A 118 -2.30 1.20 10.54
CA LYS A 118 -1.44 0.08 10.94
C LYS A 118 -1.21 -0.85 9.76
N ILE A 119 0.02 -1.23 9.52
CA ILE A 119 0.36 -2.10 8.40
C ILE A 119 1.31 -3.20 8.82
N ALA A 120 1.32 -4.29 8.03
CA ALA A 120 2.31 -5.35 8.15
C ALA A 120 2.38 -6.08 6.81
N PHE A 121 3.57 -6.53 6.45
CA PHE A 121 3.77 -7.24 5.18
C PHE A 121 3.90 -8.74 5.41
N VAL A 122 3.23 -9.49 4.55
CA VAL A 122 3.31 -10.95 4.50
C VAL A 122 4.36 -11.32 3.46
N HIS A 123 5.23 -12.26 3.80
CA HIS A 123 6.30 -12.68 2.89
C HIS A 123 5.70 -13.39 1.67
N PRO A 124 6.18 -13.08 0.44
CA PRO A 124 5.64 -13.70 -0.78
C PRO A 124 5.69 -15.22 -0.81
N GLU A 125 6.62 -15.82 -0.06
CA GLU A 125 6.71 -17.28 0.04
C GLU A 125 5.41 -17.89 0.54
N SER A 126 4.66 -17.20 1.39
CA SER A 126 3.43 -17.70 1.96
C SER A 126 2.17 -17.29 1.17
N THR A 127 2.32 -16.51 0.12
CA THR A 127 1.18 -15.99 -0.64
C THR A 127 1.19 -16.40 -2.12
N GLY A 128 2.08 -17.31 -2.50
CA GLY A 128 2.18 -17.69 -3.89
C GLY A 128 2.94 -16.71 -4.76
N GLY A 129 3.81 -15.92 -4.17
CA GLY A 129 4.68 -15.02 -4.93
C GLY A 129 4.27 -13.55 -4.92
N VAL A 130 3.25 -13.20 -4.13
CA VAL A 130 2.75 -11.81 -4.08
C VAL A 130 3.13 -11.18 -2.75
N LEU A 131 3.74 -10.00 -2.80
CA LEU A 131 3.95 -9.22 -1.59
C LEU A 131 2.61 -8.64 -1.16
N VAL A 132 2.10 -9.04 -0.01
CA VAL A 132 0.81 -8.59 0.49
C VAL A 132 1.01 -7.66 1.68
N GLU A 133 0.39 -6.49 1.62
CA GLU A 133 0.35 -5.55 2.72
C GLU A 133 -1.01 -5.67 3.41
N LEU A 134 -0.99 -5.96 4.71
CA LEU A 134 -2.20 -5.91 5.52
C LEU A 134 -2.36 -4.51 6.07
N VAL A 135 -3.55 -3.94 5.99
CA VAL A 135 -3.81 -2.57 6.41
C VAL A 135 -5.02 -2.55 7.32
N GLU A 136 -4.83 -2.07 8.53
CA GLU A 136 -5.96 -1.73 9.40
C GLU A 136 -6.11 -0.22 9.37
N ARG A 137 -7.19 0.26 8.75
CA ARG A 137 -7.40 1.69 8.60
C ARG A 137 -7.80 2.31 9.92
N LEU A 138 -7.25 3.48 10.18
CA LEU A 138 -7.73 4.29 11.29
C LEU A 138 -9.16 4.71 10.98
N GLU A 139 -10.01 4.55 11.97
CA GLU A 139 -11.35 5.10 11.86
C GLU A 139 -11.25 6.61 11.97
N THR A 140 -11.67 7.29 10.91
CA THR A 140 -11.87 8.71 11.03
C THR A 140 -13.18 8.88 11.76
N ASN A 141 -13.13 9.51 12.94
CA ASN A 141 -14.33 9.91 13.64
C ASN A 141 -14.98 10.99 12.81
N ILE A 142 -15.89 10.56 11.95
CA ILE A 142 -16.71 11.52 11.22
C ILE A 142 -17.69 12.07 12.22
N LYS A 143 -17.53 13.32 12.53
CA LYS A 143 -18.50 14.01 13.37
C LYS A 143 -19.62 14.49 12.49
N GLU A 144 -20.78 14.03 12.80
CA GLU A 144 -21.97 14.49 12.14
C GLU A 144 -22.33 15.88 12.62
#